data_08a4f35836868c4ad3c7b3af21fd6078
#
_entry.id   08a4f35836868c4ad3c7b3af21fd6078
#
_cell.length_a   1.000
_cell.length_b   1.000
_cell.length_c   1.000
_cell.angle_alpha   90.00
_cell.angle_beta   90.00
_cell.angle_gamma   90.00
#
_symmetry.space_group_name_H-M   'P 1'
#
loop_
_entity.id
_entity.type
_entity.pdbx_description
1 polymer ?
#
loop_
_entity_poly.entity_id
_entity_poly.type
_entity_poly.pdbx_seq_one_letter_code
_entity_poly.pdbx_strand_id
1 'polypeptide(L)'
;MNTPPPRQSSQFLPDRGRAARETACRYNGNMSEKLTIAGREFSSRLIVGTGKYRNFQEMMRCHEASGAEMVTVAVRRVNLTDRTKESLIDYIDRTKIFILPNTAACYTADDAVRTAMLGRECGLSNWVKLEVIGDEKTLFPDNAGLLEATRILVKEGFVVLPYTNDDVVNARRLIDAGASAVMPLAAPIGSGLGIQNPVNLRIFRELITQVPMIVDAGVGTASDAAIAMELGADGVLMNTAIALADDSLKMARAMKLGVAAGRLAWESGRMPKKLYASASSPLTGVVGSS
;
A
#
# COMPACT_ATOMS: atom_id res chain seq x y z
N MET A 1 28.14 -37.70 55.67
CA MET A 1 27.87 -36.26 55.72
C MET A 1 28.28 -35.67 54.39
N ASN A 2 27.34 -35.55 53.44
CA ASN A 2 27.59 -35.00 52.12
C ASN A 2 26.87 -33.66 52.01
N THR A 3 27.62 -32.59 51.99
CA THR A 3 27.13 -31.23 51.69
C THR A 3 26.98 -31.04 50.17
N PRO A 4 25.84 -30.50 49.68
CA PRO A 4 25.67 -30.20 48.29
C PRO A 4 26.42 -28.92 47.87
N PRO A 5 26.83 -28.80 46.59
CA PRO A 5 27.56 -27.64 46.07
C PRO A 5 26.65 -26.39 45.95
N PRO A 6 27.23 -25.18 45.92
CA PRO A 6 26.46 -23.94 45.91
C PRO A 6 25.85 -23.72 44.51
N ARG A 7 24.62 -23.18 44.47
CA ARG A 7 23.89 -22.79 43.27
C ARG A 7 24.61 -21.60 42.61
N GLN A 8 24.94 -21.76 41.34
CA GLN A 8 25.41 -20.68 40.48
C GLN A 8 24.25 -19.67 40.25
N SER A 9 24.52 -18.42 40.51
CA SER A 9 23.66 -17.29 40.23
C SER A 9 23.51 -17.12 38.70
N SER A 10 22.28 -17.24 38.22
CA SER A 10 21.94 -16.93 36.85
C SER A 10 22.13 -15.42 36.59
N GLN A 11 23.12 -15.07 35.78
CA GLN A 11 23.26 -13.72 35.28
C GLN A 11 22.09 -13.44 34.32
N PHE A 12 21.25 -12.49 34.68
CA PHE A 12 20.22 -11.92 33.81
C PHE A 12 20.95 -11.22 32.63
N LEU A 13 20.78 -11.74 31.45
CA LEU A 13 21.10 -11.01 30.22
C LEU A 13 20.15 -9.82 30.07
N PRO A 14 20.65 -8.61 29.77
CA PRO A 14 19.77 -7.46 29.58
C PRO A 14 18.89 -7.68 28.34
N ASP A 15 17.60 -7.45 28.53
CA ASP A 15 16.55 -7.49 27.51
C ASP A 15 16.87 -6.49 26.36
N ARG A 16 17.40 -7.01 25.26
CA ARG A 16 17.66 -6.24 24.02
C ARG A 16 16.39 -5.76 23.32
N GLY A 17 15.21 -6.17 23.79
CA GLY A 17 13.93 -5.77 23.22
C GLY A 17 13.42 -4.38 23.68
N ARG A 18 14.03 -3.79 24.72
CA ARG A 18 13.57 -2.52 25.27
C ARG A 18 14.21 -1.29 24.62
N ALA A 19 15.43 -1.43 24.10
CA ALA A 19 16.17 -0.32 23.49
C ALA A 19 15.62 0.10 22.10
N ALA A 20 14.85 -0.75 21.43
CA ALA A 20 14.24 -0.44 20.12
C ALA A 20 12.88 0.29 20.24
N ARG A 21 12.38 0.54 21.46
CA ARG A 21 11.09 1.22 21.72
C ARG A 21 11.21 2.63 22.28
N GLU A 22 12.41 3.12 22.51
CA GLU A 22 12.63 4.48 23.05
C GLU A 22 12.78 5.58 21.99
N THR A 23 12.54 5.29 20.70
CA THR A 23 12.16 6.36 19.78
C THR A 23 10.68 6.64 20.02
N ALA A 24 10.37 7.17 21.22
CA ALA A 24 9.06 7.67 21.54
C ALA A 24 8.70 8.73 20.49
N CYS A 25 7.81 8.36 19.56
CA CYS A 25 7.13 9.28 18.69
C CYS A 25 6.49 10.34 19.60
N ARG A 26 7.10 11.52 19.71
CA ARG A 26 6.50 12.67 20.38
C ARG A 26 5.33 13.07 19.51
N TYR A 27 4.14 12.69 19.92
CA TYR A 27 2.89 13.18 19.37
C TYR A 27 2.82 14.71 19.65
N ASN A 28 3.46 15.47 18.79
CA ASN A 28 3.10 16.85 18.57
C ASN A 28 1.90 16.79 17.63
N GLY A 29 0.74 17.31 18.01
CA GLY A 29 -0.55 17.29 17.30
C GLY A 29 -0.54 17.78 15.83
N ASN A 30 0.51 17.53 15.10
CA ASN A 30 0.71 17.74 13.66
C ASN A 30 0.55 16.40 12.94
N MET A 31 -0.31 16.41 11.96
CA MET A 31 -0.62 15.44 10.91
C MET A 31 0.39 14.27 10.81
N SER A 32 -0.11 13.04 10.71
CA SER A 32 0.70 11.83 10.46
C SER A 32 1.79 12.12 9.41
N GLU A 33 2.98 11.54 9.60
CA GLU A 33 4.06 11.66 8.61
C GLU A 33 3.53 11.39 7.20
N LYS A 34 3.95 12.22 6.23
CA LYS A 34 3.54 12.09 4.84
C LYS A 34 4.05 10.76 4.25
N LEU A 35 3.36 10.26 3.24
CA LEU A 35 3.86 9.16 2.42
C LEU A 35 4.96 9.70 1.50
N THR A 36 6.19 9.21 1.67
CA THR A 36 7.33 9.59 0.83
C THR A 36 7.72 8.46 -0.10
N ILE A 37 7.73 8.70 -1.40
CA ILE A 37 8.16 7.74 -2.43
C ILE A 37 9.19 8.45 -3.31
N ALA A 38 10.37 7.88 -3.48
CA ALA A 38 11.46 8.46 -4.29
C ALA A 38 11.69 9.97 -4.03
N GLY A 39 11.63 10.38 -2.75
CA GLY A 39 11.83 11.77 -2.33
C GLY A 39 10.63 12.71 -2.54
N ARG A 40 9.54 12.23 -3.16
CA ARG A 40 8.30 13.01 -3.30
C ARG A 40 7.34 12.69 -2.15
N GLU A 41 6.79 13.73 -1.54
CA GLU A 41 5.85 13.64 -0.43
C GLU A 41 4.40 13.72 -0.90
N PHE A 42 3.54 12.90 -0.28
CA PHE A 42 2.09 12.88 -0.47
C PHE A 42 1.42 12.93 0.91
N SER A 43 0.43 13.80 1.07
CA SER A 43 -0.38 13.87 2.30
C SER A 43 -1.40 12.73 2.35
N SER A 44 -1.86 12.28 1.18
CA SER A 44 -2.76 11.13 1.06
C SER A 44 -1.98 9.82 0.96
N ARG A 45 -2.38 8.84 1.75
CA ARG A 45 -1.90 7.44 1.67
C ARG A 45 -2.80 6.57 0.81
N LEU A 46 -3.88 7.15 0.27
CA LEU A 46 -4.80 6.51 -0.65
C LEU A 46 -4.42 6.86 -2.08
N ILE A 47 -4.18 5.84 -2.89
CA ILE A 47 -3.95 5.92 -4.33
C ILE A 47 -5.17 5.32 -5.02
N VAL A 48 -5.70 5.97 -6.06
CA VAL A 48 -6.92 5.53 -6.73
C VAL A 48 -6.66 5.30 -8.22
N GLY A 49 -7.34 4.32 -8.80
CA GLY A 49 -7.31 4.09 -10.24
C GLY A 49 -8.34 4.92 -11.01
N THR A 50 -8.29 4.82 -12.33
CA THR A 50 -9.15 5.57 -13.25
C THR A 50 -10.13 4.69 -14.04
N GLY A 51 -10.13 3.38 -13.79
CA GLY A 51 -10.94 2.43 -14.55
C GLY A 51 -12.34 2.21 -13.99
N LYS A 52 -13.25 1.69 -14.84
CA LYS A 52 -14.57 1.16 -14.48
C LYS A 52 -15.61 2.16 -13.95
N TYR A 53 -15.32 3.44 -13.84
CA TYR A 53 -16.34 4.45 -13.55
C TYR A 53 -17.35 4.55 -14.70
N ARG A 54 -18.57 4.95 -14.41
CA ARG A 54 -19.64 5.08 -15.43
C ARG A 54 -19.33 6.15 -16.46
N ASN A 55 -18.67 7.23 -16.05
CA ASN A 55 -18.19 8.31 -16.88
C ASN A 55 -17.01 9.05 -16.21
N PHE A 56 -16.35 9.95 -16.95
CA PHE A 56 -15.20 10.71 -16.44
C PHE A 56 -15.58 11.71 -15.36
N GLN A 57 -16.81 12.27 -15.40
CA GLN A 57 -17.30 13.18 -14.37
C GLN A 57 -17.47 12.50 -13.01
N GLU A 58 -17.96 11.26 -13.01
CA GLU A 58 -18.04 10.46 -11.78
C GLU A 58 -16.65 10.13 -11.26
N MET A 59 -15.74 9.72 -12.14
CA MET A 59 -14.32 9.47 -11.81
C MET A 59 -13.70 10.70 -11.11
N MET A 60 -13.80 11.88 -11.71
CA MET A 60 -13.27 13.12 -11.18
C MET A 60 -13.83 13.40 -9.77
N ARG A 61 -15.15 13.33 -9.58
CA ARG A 61 -15.78 13.55 -8.27
C ARG A 61 -15.34 12.54 -7.23
N CYS A 62 -15.11 11.27 -7.62
CA CYS A 62 -14.60 10.24 -6.72
C CYS A 62 -13.14 10.50 -6.34
N HIS A 63 -12.29 10.95 -7.27
CA HIS A 63 -10.92 11.37 -6.97
C HIS A 63 -10.90 12.50 -5.94
N GLU A 64 -11.69 13.55 -6.15
CA GLU A 64 -11.81 14.66 -5.18
C GLU A 64 -12.30 14.18 -3.81
N ALA A 65 -13.35 13.37 -3.78
CA ALA A 65 -13.94 12.86 -2.54
C ALA A 65 -13.00 11.94 -1.77
N SER A 66 -12.17 11.16 -2.48
CA SER A 66 -11.13 10.30 -1.90
C SER A 66 -9.96 11.10 -1.31
N GLY A 67 -9.76 12.33 -1.77
CA GLY A 67 -8.60 13.14 -1.42
C GLY A 67 -7.28 12.53 -1.88
N ALA A 68 -7.29 11.64 -2.87
CA ALA A 68 -6.08 11.04 -3.42
C ALA A 68 -5.25 12.10 -4.16
N GLU A 69 -3.96 12.14 -3.85
CA GLU A 69 -2.98 13.00 -4.51
C GLU A 69 -2.20 12.26 -5.61
N MET A 70 -2.45 10.96 -5.77
CA MET A 70 -1.90 10.11 -6.82
C MET A 70 -3.00 9.24 -7.42
N VAL A 71 -3.05 9.19 -8.75
CA VAL A 71 -3.95 8.30 -9.48
C VAL A 71 -3.19 7.45 -10.50
N THR A 72 -3.60 6.20 -10.66
CA THR A 72 -3.04 5.32 -11.70
C THR A 72 -3.81 5.46 -13.00
N VAL A 73 -3.06 5.50 -14.09
CA VAL A 73 -3.59 5.60 -15.46
C VAL A 73 -2.98 4.49 -16.31
N ALA A 74 -3.80 3.59 -16.84
CA ALA A 74 -3.33 2.57 -17.76
C ALA A 74 -2.90 3.24 -19.09
N VAL A 75 -1.62 3.14 -19.44
CA VAL A 75 -1.06 3.77 -20.64
C VAL A 75 -1.85 3.37 -21.89
N ARG A 76 -2.24 2.09 -22.01
CA ARG A 76 -3.02 1.57 -23.14
C ARG A 76 -4.42 2.20 -23.29
N ARG A 77 -4.94 2.85 -22.26
CA ARG A 77 -6.27 3.49 -22.26
C ARG A 77 -6.23 4.98 -22.52
N VAL A 78 -5.03 5.54 -22.58
CA VAL A 78 -4.86 6.95 -22.89
C VAL A 78 -4.95 7.11 -24.41
N ASN A 79 -5.84 8.01 -24.85
CA ASN A 79 -5.87 8.40 -26.24
C ASN A 79 -4.69 9.34 -26.51
N LEU A 80 -3.61 8.79 -27.04
CA LEU A 80 -2.36 9.51 -27.28
C LEU A 80 -2.26 10.13 -28.67
N THR A 81 -3.14 9.71 -29.59
CA THR A 81 -3.02 10.05 -31.02
C THR A 81 -4.11 10.97 -31.53
N ASP A 82 -5.32 10.84 -31.04
CA ASP A 82 -6.49 11.59 -31.54
C ASP A 82 -6.92 12.67 -30.52
N ARG A 83 -6.33 13.86 -30.65
CA ARG A 83 -6.64 15.01 -29.79
C ARG A 83 -8.05 15.59 -30.01
N THR A 84 -8.82 15.06 -30.96
CA THR A 84 -10.20 15.49 -31.20
C THR A 84 -11.19 14.75 -30.30
N LYS A 85 -10.77 13.65 -29.68
CA LYS A 85 -11.59 12.84 -28.76
C LYS A 85 -11.22 13.14 -27.32
N GLU A 86 -12.27 13.23 -26.52
CA GLU A 86 -12.19 13.36 -25.08
C GLU A 86 -11.30 12.25 -24.45
N SER A 87 -10.35 12.64 -23.63
CA SER A 87 -9.43 11.72 -22.92
C SER A 87 -9.67 11.75 -21.43
N LEU A 88 -9.50 10.61 -20.77
CA LEU A 88 -9.58 10.52 -19.30
C LEU A 88 -8.61 11.49 -18.59
N ILE A 89 -7.50 11.84 -19.24
CA ILE A 89 -6.49 12.76 -18.70
C ILE A 89 -7.04 14.19 -18.58
N ASP A 90 -7.96 14.59 -19.45
CA ASP A 90 -8.57 15.91 -19.44
C ASP A 90 -9.40 16.17 -18.17
N TYR A 91 -9.78 15.10 -17.48
CA TYR A 91 -10.54 15.12 -16.22
C TYR A 91 -9.66 14.96 -14.97
N ILE A 92 -8.34 14.95 -15.11
CA ILE A 92 -7.42 14.86 -13.98
C ILE A 92 -6.75 16.22 -13.78
N ASP A 93 -7.02 16.87 -12.65
CA ASP A 93 -6.34 18.11 -12.25
C ASP A 93 -4.86 17.82 -11.90
N ARG A 94 -4.00 17.93 -12.90
CA ARG A 94 -2.56 17.67 -12.79
C ARG A 94 -1.82 18.64 -11.87
N THR A 95 -2.46 19.70 -11.42
CA THR A 95 -1.88 20.63 -10.43
C THR A 95 -1.98 20.07 -9.01
N LYS A 96 -2.96 19.19 -8.75
CA LYS A 96 -3.24 18.57 -7.46
C LYS A 96 -2.95 17.08 -7.42
N ILE A 97 -3.10 16.39 -8.56
CA ILE A 97 -3.04 14.94 -8.66
C ILE A 97 -1.84 14.54 -9.51
N PHE A 98 -0.98 13.73 -8.93
CA PHE A 98 0.13 13.10 -9.60
C PHE A 98 -0.35 11.90 -10.41
N ILE A 99 -0.02 11.83 -11.70
CA ILE A 99 -0.33 10.69 -12.55
C ILE A 99 0.78 9.65 -12.40
N LEU A 100 0.39 8.43 -12.01
CA LEU A 100 1.21 7.23 -11.99
C LEU A 100 0.78 6.32 -13.15
N PRO A 101 1.46 6.35 -14.31
CA PRO A 101 1.17 5.43 -15.41
C PRO A 101 1.35 3.98 -14.97
N ASN A 102 0.51 3.07 -15.46
CA ASN A 102 0.70 1.65 -15.24
C ASN A 102 0.75 0.86 -16.56
N THR A 103 1.38 -0.31 -16.49
CA THR A 103 1.55 -1.26 -17.59
C THR A 103 0.48 -2.36 -17.56
N ALA A 104 -0.73 -2.03 -17.14
CA ALA A 104 -1.84 -2.97 -17.05
C ALA A 104 -2.05 -3.77 -18.35
N ALA A 105 -2.32 -5.06 -18.20
CA ALA A 105 -2.49 -6.02 -19.28
C ALA A 105 -1.22 -6.22 -20.16
N CYS A 106 -0.03 -6.05 -19.60
CA CYS A 106 1.22 -6.54 -20.18
C CYS A 106 1.52 -7.94 -19.60
N TYR A 107 1.82 -8.89 -20.47
CA TYR A 107 2.07 -10.30 -20.13
C TYR A 107 3.54 -10.69 -20.27
N THR A 108 4.38 -9.80 -20.77
CA THR A 108 5.82 -9.99 -20.87
C THR A 108 6.59 -8.79 -20.34
N ALA A 109 7.84 -8.99 -19.95
CA ALA A 109 8.73 -7.92 -19.52
C ALA A 109 8.89 -6.87 -20.64
N ASP A 110 9.09 -7.31 -21.88
CA ASP A 110 9.23 -6.45 -23.06
C ASP A 110 8.01 -5.56 -23.29
N ASP A 111 6.79 -6.12 -23.21
CA ASP A 111 5.56 -5.34 -23.37
C ASP A 111 5.41 -4.28 -22.29
N ALA A 112 5.75 -4.65 -21.04
CA ALA A 112 5.69 -3.73 -19.92
C ALA A 112 6.71 -2.59 -20.06
N VAL A 113 7.94 -2.90 -20.48
CA VAL A 113 8.99 -1.91 -20.76
C VAL A 113 8.56 -0.96 -21.87
N ARG A 114 8.13 -1.49 -23.04
CA ARG A 114 7.65 -0.66 -24.15
C ARG A 114 6.48 0.23 -23.74
N THR A 115 5.54 -0.31 -22.98
CA THR A 115 4.37 0.43 -22.49
C THR A 115 4.79 1.57 -21.54
N ALA A 116 5.73 1.32 -20.61
CA ALA A 116 6.26 2.35 -19.74
C ALA A 116 6.97 3.47 -20.51
N MET A 117 7.84 3.11 -21.46
CA MET A 117 8.52 4.05 -22.36
C MET A 117 7.54 4.94 -23.11
N LEU A 118 6.51 4.33 -23.71
CA LEU A 118 5.44 5.06 -24.39
C LEU A 118 4.76 6.05 -23.46
N GLY A 119 4.44 5.66 -22.24
CA GLY A 119 3.84 6.56 -21.24
C GLY A 119 4.70 7.79 -20.95
N ARG A 120 6.03 7.62 -20.83
CA ARG A 120 6.98 8.71 -20.65
C ARG A 120 7.06 9.62 -21.87
N GLU A 121 7.19 9.06 -23.07
CA GLU A 121 7.26 9.80 -24.32
C GLU A 121 6.01 10.64 -24.58
N CYS A 122 4.84 10.15 -24.14
CA CYS A 122 3.58 10.87 -24.20
C CYS A 122 3.41 11.92 -23.08
N GLY A 123 4.44 12.17 -22.27
CA GLY A 123 4.43 13.22 -21.25
C GLY A 123 3.58 12.90 -20.01
N LEU A 124 3.31 11.62 -19.73
CA LEU A 124 2.57 11.25 -18.53
C LEU A 124 3.46 11.38 -17.28
N SER A 125 4.52 10.58 -17.19
CA SER A 125 5.47 10.59 -16.08
C SER A 125 6.67 9.69 -16.38
N ASN A 126 7.78 9.88 -15.68
CA ASN A 126 8.89 8.92 -15.58
C ASN A 126 8.72 7.95 -14.39
N TRP A 127 7.59 7.98 -13.70
CA TRP A 127 7.20 6.97 -12.72
C TRP A 127 6.34 5.91 -13.41
N VAL A 128 6.37 4.70 -12.89
CA VAL A 128 5.53 3.63 -13.42
C VAL A 128 5.10 2.66 -12.31
N LYS A 129 3.80 2.39 -12.23
CA LYS A 129 3.30 1.19 -11.58
C LYS A 129 3.50 0.05 -12.55
N LEU A 130 4.51 -0.77 -12.29
CA LEU A 130 4.92 -1.85 -13.19
C LEU A 130 4.10 -3.11 -12.92
N GLU A 131 3.42 -3.58 -13.94
CA GLU A 131 2.66 -4.83 -13.94
C GLU A 131 3.19 -5.72 -15.06
N VAL A 132 3.56 -6.97 -14.75
CA VAL A 132 3.77 -8.07 -15.70
C VAL A 132 2.89 -9.21 -15.22
N ILE A 133 1.86 -9.55 -15.99
CA ILE A 133 0.83 -10.50 -15.60
C ILE A 133 1.23 -11.90 -16.05
N GLY A 134 1.21 -12.85 -15.12
CA GLY A 134 1.55 -14.26 -15.37
C GLY A 134 0.37 -15.13 -15.74
N ASP A 135 -0.85 -14.75 -15.33
CA ASP A 135 -2.06 -15.54 -15.57
C ASP A 135 -3.28 -14.63 -15.81
N GLU A 136 -3.97 -14.83 -16.92
CA GLU A 136 -5.09 -13.99 -17.36
C GLU A 136 -6.33 -14.07 -16.44
N LYS A 137 -6.54 -15.19 -15.78
CA LYS A 137 -7.72 -15.42 -14.96
C LYS A 137 -7.58 -14.84 -13.56
N THR A 138 -6.41 -14.96 -12.97
CA THR A 138 -6.12 -14.48 -11.61
C THR A 138 -5.52 -13.08 -11.60
N LEU A 139 -4.90 -12.65 -12.71
CA LEU A 139 -4.10 -11.45 -12.84
C LEU A 139 -2.95 -11.40 -11.81
N PHE A 140 -2.45 -12.56 -11.41
CA PHE A 140 -1.27 -12.65 -10.58
C PHE A 140 -0.02 -12.26 -11.38
N PRO A 141 0.97 -11.63 -10.70
CA PRO A 141 2.19 -11.19 -11.37
C PRO A 141 3.07 -12.35 -11.78
N ASP A 142 3.71 -12.25 -12.95
CA ASP A 142 4.91 -12.99 -13.30
C ASP A 142 6.12 -12.33 -12.63
N ASN A 143 6.55 -12.88 -11.50
CA ASN A 143 7.64 -12.31 -10.73
C ASN A 143 8.99 -12.34 -11.45
N ALA A 144 9.23 -13.28 -12.36
CA ALA A 144 10.45 -13.35 -13.15
C ALA A 144 10.51 -12.21 -14.17
N GLY A 145 9.48 -12.06 -14.99
CA GLY A 145 9.34 -10.96 -15.93
C GLY A 145 9.26 -9.59 -15.25
N LEU A 146 8.61 -9.51 -14.08
CA LEU A 146 8.54 -8.29 -13.29
C LEU A 146 9.93 -7.83 -12.82
N LEU A 147 10.77 -8.76 -12.35
CA LEU A 147 12.13 -8.45 -11.92
C LEU A 147 13.02 -8.00 -13.09
N GLU A 148 12.88 -8.66 -14.25
CA GLU A 148 13.58 -8.28 -15.48
C GLU A 148 13.19 -6.87 -15.93
N ALA A 149 11.89 -6.59 -16.06
CA ALA A 149 11.38 -5.28 -16.46
C ALA A 149 11.78 -4.18 -15.45
N THR A 150 11.79 -4.49 -14.14
CA THR A 150 12.25 -3.55 -13.10
C THR A 150 13.69 -3.13 -13.34
N ARG A 151 14.61 -4.08 -13.58
CA ARG A 151 16.04 -3.77 -13.84
C ARG A 151 16.23 -2.89 -15.06
N ILE A 152 15.49 -3.17 -16.13
CA ILE A 152 15.56 -2.40 -17.37
C ILE A 152 15.06 -0.97 -17.12
N LEU A 153 13.88 -0.81 -16.52
CA LEU A 153 13.27 0.49 -16.33
C LEU A 153 14.02 1.36 -15.32
N VAL A 154 14.58 0.78 -14.26
CA VAL A 154 15.44 1.51 -13.32
C VAL A 154 16.70 2.03 -14.03
N LYS A 155 17.33 1.23 -14.88
CA LYS A 155 18.49 1.64 -15.70
C LYS A 155 18.12 2.78 -16.67
N GLU A 156 16.89 2.79 -17.17
CA GLU A 156 16.34 3.84 -18.03
C GLU A 156 15.88 5.10 -17.27
N GLY A 157 16.12 5.15 -15.95
CA GLY A 157 15.81 6.30 -15.10
C GLY A 157 14.36 6.42 -14.66
N PHE A 158 13.58 5.33 -14.70
CA PHE A 158 12.24 5.31 -14.14
C PHE A 158 12.25 5.15 -12.63
N VAL A 159 11.27 5.79 -11.98
CA VAL A 159 10.85 5.45 -10.62
C VAL A 159 9.84 4.31 -10.71
N VAL A 160 10.25 3.11 -10.30
CA VAL A 160 9.49 1.87 -10.51
C VAL A 160 8.79 1.44 -9.22
N LEU A 161 7.47 1.24 -9.29
CA LEU A 161 6.61 0.71 -8.25
C LEU A 161 6.02 -0.63 -8.73
N PRO A 162 6.67 -1.77 -8.48
CA PRO A 162 6.23 -3.06 -9.01
C PRO A 162 5.05 -3.65 -8.25
N TYR A 163 4.01 -4.05 -8.98
CA TYR A 163 2.91 -4.88 -8.50
C TYR A 163 3.38 -6.32 -8.35
N THR A 164 3.34 -6.85 -7.14
CA THR A 164 3.87 -8.17 -6.80
C THR A 164 2.91 -8.93 -5.87
N ASN A 165 3.24 -10.17 -5.57
CA ASN A 165 2.57 -10.93 -4.51
C ASN A 165 3.18 -10.61 -3.13
N ASP A 166 2.67 -11.27 -2.09
CA ASP A 166 3.12 -11.15 -0.70
C ASP A 166 4.38 -11.99 -0.36
N ASP A 167 5.20 -12.30 -1.38
CA ASP A 167 6.49 -12.96 -1.23
C ASP A 167 7.60 -11.94 -0.89
N VAL A 168 8.04 -11.95 0.36
CA VAL A 168 9.10 -11.07 0.86
C VAL A 168 10.46 -11.29 0.18
N VAL A 169 10.73 -12.51 -0.28
CA VAL A 169 11.99 -12.81 -1.00
C VAL A 169 11.99 -12.12 -2.36
N ASN A 170 10.87 -12.20 -3.08
CA ASN A 170 10.72 -11.51 -4.34
C ASN A 170 10.76 -9.98 -4.15
N ALA A 171 10.10 -9.46 -3.10
CA ALA A 171 10.15 -8.04 -2.79
C ALA A 171 11.57 -7.52 -2.56
N ARG A 172 12.42 -8.26 -1.84
CA ARG A 172 13.84 -7.92 -1.67
C ARG A 172 14.59 -7.87 -3.00
N ARG A 173 14.35 -8.85 -3.89
CA ARG A 173 14.96 -8.85 -5.24
C ARG A 173 14.55 -7.63 -6.06
N LEU A 174 13.29 -7.20 -5.95
CA LEU A 174 12.79 -5.99 -6.61
C LEU A 174 13.44 -4.72 -6.03
N ILE A 175 13.62 -4.65 -4.71
CA ILE A 175 14.32 -3.54 -4.05
C ILE A 175 15.81 -3.50 -4.46
N ASP A 176 16.47 -4.65 -4.47
CA ASP A 176 17.86 -4.77 -4.94
C ASP A 176 18.01 -4.38 -6.42
N ALA A 177 16.95 -4.55 -7.22
CA ALA A 177 16.87 -4.08 -8.60
C ALA A 177 16.59 -2.57 -8.72
N GLY A 178 16.35 -1.85 -7.61
CA GLY A 178 16.15 -0.40 -7.58
C GLY A 178 14.68 0.04 -7.52
N ALA A 179 13.74 -0.83 -7.18
CA ALA A 179 12.34 -0.44 -6.97
C ALA A 179 12.23 0.61 -5.87
N SER A 180 11.43 1.66 -6.10
CA SER A 180 11.23 2.77 -5.18
C SER A 180 10.08 2.58 -4.18
N ALA A 181 9.27 1.57 -4.38
CA ALA A 181 8.26 1.06 -3.49
C ALA A 181 8.02 -0.41 -3.85
N VAL A 182 7.31 -1.16 -3.02
CA VAL A 182 6.82 -2.50 -3.36
C VAL A 182 5.32 -2.55 -3.13
N MET A 183 4.60 -3.22 -4.06
CA MET A 183 3.14 -3.20 -4.08
C MET A 183 2.57 -4.62 -4.00
N PRO A 184 2.61 -5.26 -2.78
CA PRO A 184 2.02 -6.58 -2.61
C PRO A 184 0.50 -6.53 -2.76
N LEU A 185 -0.07 -7.51 -3.45
CA LEU A 185 -1.52 -7.68 -3.56
C LEU A 185 -2.13 -8.18 -2.23
N ALA A 186 -3.32 -7.70 -1.90
CA ALA A 186 -4.14 -8.26 -0.82
C ALA A 186 -4.95 -9.47 -1.27
N ALA A 187 -5.46 -9.42 -2.51
CA ALA A 187 -6.22 -10.45 -3.21
C ALA A 187 -6.17 -10.16 -4.72
N PRO A 188 -6.66 -11.05 -5.59
CA PRO A 188 -6.66 -10.83 -7.03
C PRO A 188 -7.28 -9.49 -7.44
N ILE A 189 -6.74 -8.87 -8.48
CA ILE A 189 -7.22 -7.57 -8.98
C ILE A 189 -8.73 -7.60 -9.23
N GLY A 190 -9.46 -6.66 -8.64
CA GLY A 190 -10.90 -6.52 -8.83
C GLY A 190 -11.78 -7.55 -8.13
N SER A 191 -11.21 -8.41 -7.30
CA SER A 191 -11.95 -9.45 -6.57
C SER A 191 -12.75 -8.92 -5.36
N GLY A 192 -12.27 -7.85 -4.70
CA GLY A 192 -12.90 -7.31 -3.49
C GLY A 192 -12.87 -8.26 -2.29
N LEU A 193 -11.99 -9.28 -2.30
CA LEU A 193 -11.90 -10.32 -1.25
C LEU A 193 -11.23 -9.83 0.04
N GLY A 194 -10.68 -8.62 0.06
CA GLY A 194 -9.98 -8.07 1.21
C GLY A 194 -8.61 -8.68 1.44
N ILE A 195 -8.09 -8.53 2.66
CA ILE A 195 -6.75 -9.00 3.03
C ILE A 195 -6.76 -10.51 3.27
N GLN A 196 -6.24 -11.29 2.32
CA GLN A 196 -6.26 -12.75 2.39
C GLN A 196 -5.16 -13.31 3.31
N ASN A 197 -4.00 -12.67 3.34
CA ASN A 197 -2.86 -13.14 4.13
C ASN A 197 -2.28 -12.03 5.02
N PRO A 198 -2.96 -11.70 6.14
CA PRO A 198 -2.51 -10.65 7.05
C PRO A 198 -1.18 -10.98 7.73
N VAL A 199 -0.85 -12.28 7.88
CA VAL A 199 0.41 -12.71 8.49
C VAL A 199 1.58 -12.36 7.59
N ASN A 200 1.49 -12.68 6.29
CA ASN A 200 2.56 -12.35 5.35
C ASN A 200 2.77 -10.83 5.22
N LEU A 201 1.70 -10.02 5.20
CA LEU A 201 1.84 -8.57 5.15
C LEU A 201 2.54 -8.01 6.40
N ARG A 202 2.31 -8.60 7.57
CA ARG A 202 3.07 -8.24 8.79
C ARG A 202 4.54 -8.61 8.68
N ILE A 203 4.84 -9.85 8.25
CA ILE A 203 6.22 -10.28 7.99
C ILE A 203 6.89 -9.36 6.96
N PHE A 204 6.15 -9.03 5.91
CA PHE A 204 6.60 -8.13 4.86
C PHE A 204 6.99 -6.77 5.45
N ARG A 205 6.12 -6.16 6.27
CA ARG A 205 6.40 -4.88 6.93
C ARG A 205 7.58 -4.93 7.90
N GLU A 206 7.73 -6.02 8.65
CA GLU A 206 8.85 -6.18 9.59
C GLU A 206 10.20 -6.30 8.87
N LEU A 207 10.23 -6.90 7.69
CA LEU A 207 11.45 -7.19 6.95
C LEU A 207 11.76 -6.19 5.83
N ILE A 208 10.79 -5.42 5.36
CA ILE A 208 10.93 -4.40 4.32
C ILE A 208 10.70 -3.03 4.96
N THR A 209 11.79 -2.30 5.16
CA THR A 209 11.80 -0.96 5.77
C THR A 209 12.48 0.09 4.89
N GLN A 210 13.15 -0.34 3.81
CA GLN A 210 13.98 0.51 2.94
C GLN A 210 13.14 1.34 1.98
N VAL A 211 11.96 0.83 1.59
CA VAL A 211 11.02 1.47 0.67
C VAL A 211 9.60 1.34 1.19
N PRO A 212 8.67 2.21 0.78
CA PRO A 212 7.27 2.08 1.14
C PRO A 212 6.64 0.77 0.66
N MET A 213 5.80 0.17 1.53
CA MET A 213 4.90 -0.92 1.19
C MET A 213 3.51 -0.37 0.90
N ILE A 214 3.03 -0.52 -0.32
CA ILE A 214 1.70 -0.08 -0.75
C ILE A 214 0.87 -1.33 -1.05
N VAL A 215 -0.15 -1.60 -0.25
CA VAL A 215 -1.07 -2.71 -0.53
C VAL A 215 -1.89 -2.37 -1.78
N ASP A 216 -1.82 -3.24 -2.79
CA ASP A 216 -2.46 -3.05 -4.09
C ASP A 216 -3.40 -4.22 -4.41
N ALA A 217 -4.54 -3.92 -5.00
CA ALA A 217 -5.55 -4.89 -5.43
C ALA A 217 -6.28 -5.63 -4.28
N GLY A 218 -7.45 -6.13 -4.59
CA GLY A 218 -8.26 -6.97 -3.72
C GLY A 218 -9.01 -6.27 -2.59
N VAL A 219 -8.70 -5.02 -2.28
CA VAL A 219 -9.46 -4.21 -1.30
C VAL A 219 -10.89 -4.01 -1.81
N GLY A 220 -11.88 -4.44 -1.03
CA GLY A 220 -13.29 -4.41 -1.39
C GLY A 220 -14.11 -3.34 -0.66
N THR A 221 -13.67 -2.95 0.54
CA THR A 221 -14.38 -1.95 1.37
C THR A 221 -13.44 -1.21 2.31
N ALA A 222 -13.94 -0.20 3.01
CA ALA A 222 -13.16 0.66 3.90
C ALA A 222 -12.50 -0.10 5.06
N SER A 223 -13.12 -1.17 5.58
CA SER A 223 -12.51 -2.01 6.61
C SER A 223 -11.24 -2.73 6.11
N ASP A 224 -11.23 -3.19 4.86
CA ASP A 224 -10.03 -3.82 4.29
C ASP A 224 -8.87 -2.82 4.17
N ALA A 225 -9.19 -1.59 3.77
CA ALA A 225 -8.22 -0.49 3.72
C ALA A 225 -7.67 -0.16 5.11
N ALA A 226 -8.53 -0.11 6.13
CA ALA A 226 -8.10 0.11 7.51
C ALA A 226 -7.20 -1.04 8.00
N ILE A 227 -7.57 -2.30 7.73
CA ILE A 227 -6.77 -3.48 8.09
C ILE A 227 -5.39 -3.42 7.42
N ALA A 228 -5.32 -3.10 6.11
CA ALA A 228 -4.04 -2.95 5.42
C ALA A 228 -3.12 -1.94 6.12
N MET A 229 -3.67 -0.79 6.50
CA MET A 229 -2.92 0.25 7.21
C MET A 229 -2.53 -0.18 8.64
N GLU A 230 -3.42 -0.88 9.38
CA GLU A 230 -3.12 -1.45 10.70
C GLU A 230 -2.04 -2.54 10.67
N LEU A 231 -1.87 -3.22 9.54
CA LEU A 231 -0.77 -4.18 9.31
C LEU A 231 0.56 -3.48 8.99
N GLY A 232 0.55 -2.16 8.87
CA GLY A 232 1.72 -1.32 8.66
C GLY A 232 2.01 -0.96 7.21
N ALA A 233 1.04 -1.07 6.31
CA ALA A 233 1.18 -0.51 4.98
C ALA A 233 1.42 1.01 5.04
N ASP A 234 2.25 1.52 4.15
CA ASP A 234 2.50 2.96 4.03
C ASP A 234 1.43 3.66 3.19
N GLY A 235 0.78 2.90 2.31
CA GLY A 235 -0.35 3.33 1.50
C GLY A 235 -1.19 2.17 1.00
N VAL A 236 -2.33 2.50 0.41
CA VAL A 236 -3.25 1.53 -0.22
C VAL A 236 -3.64 2.04 -1.59
N LEU A 237 -3.56 1.18 -2.60
CA LEU A 237 -4.05 1.45 -3.93
C LEU A 237 -5.31 0.62 -4.20
N MET A 238 -6.37 1.26 -4.67
CA MET A 238 -7.61 0.63 -5.04
C MET A 238 -8.33 1.37 -6.16
N ASN A 239 -9.20 0.68 -6.87
CA ASN A 239 -10.05 1.31 -7.86
C ASN A 239 -11.45 0.68 -7.91
N THR A 240 -11.52 -0.63 -8.19
CA THR A 240 -12.77 -1.35 -8.46
C THR A 240 -13.77 -1.22 -7.31
N ALA A 241 -13.31 -1.26 -6.07
CA ALA A 241 -14.15 -1.12 -4.89
C ALA A 241 -14.88 0.22 -4.81
N ILE A 242 -14.26 1.29 -5.34
CA ILE A 242 -14.91 2.61 -5.43
C ILE A 242 -15.81 2.66 -6.67
N ALA A 243 -15.25 2.33 -7.84
CA ALA A 243 -15.92 2.52 -9.12
C ALA A 243 -17.17 1.65 -9.31
N LEU A 244 -17.21 0.46 -8.70
CA LEU A 244 -18.35 -0.48 -8.79
C LEU A 244 -19.25 -0.49 -7.55
N ALA A 245 -19.04 0.39 -6.57
CA ALA A 245 -19.98 0.56 -5.48
C ALA A 245 -21.30 1.15 -5.97
N ASP A 246 -22.41 0.82 -5.32
CA ASP A 246 -23.74 1.39 -5.63
C ASP A 246 -23.69 2.92 -5.58
N ASP A 247 -23.00 3.47 -4.58
CA ASP A 247 -22.68 4.89 -4.46
C ASP A 247 -21.15 5.06 -4.39
N SER A 248 -20.54 5.25 -5.55
CA SER A 248 -19.08 5.40 -5.72
C SER A 248 -18.52 6.58 -4.93
N LEU A 249 -19.31 7.68 -4.82
CA LEU A 249 -18.87 8.88 -4.11
C LEU A 249 -18.82 8.68 -2.59
N LYS A 250 -19.83 7.99 -2.01
CA LYS A 250 -19.79 7.60 -0.60
C LYS A 250 -18.66 6.61 -0.33
N MET A 251 -18.44 5.64 -1.21
CA MET A 251 -17.34 4.68 -1.06
C MET A 251 -15.98 5.36 -1.12
N ALA A 252 -15.78 6.31 -2.02
CA ALA A 252 -14.54 7.09 -2.06
C ALA A 252 -14.23 7.80 -0.73
N ARG A 253 -15.25 8.41 -0.11
CA ARG A 253 -15.13 9.03 1.22
C ARG A 253 -14.87 7.99 2.31
N ALA A 254 -15.56 6.85 2.27
CA ALA A 254 -15.36 5.76 3.23
C ALA A 254 -13.94 5.22 3.16
N MET A 255 -13.38 5.02 1.96
CA MET A 255 -12.00 4.57 1.76
C MET A 255 -10.99 5.57 2.33
N LYS A 256 -11.17 6.86 2.08
CA LYS A 256 -10.35 7.92 2.69
C LYS A 256 -10.32 7.80 4.22
N LEU A 257 -11.49 7.67 4.83
CA LEU A 257 -11.61 7.55 6.28
C LEU A 257 -11.01 6.23 6.80
N GLY A 258 -11.20 5.12 6.08
CA GLY A 258 -10.62 3.82 6.43
C GLY A 258 -9.09 3.85 6.44
N VAL A 259 -8.48 4.41 5.39
CA VAL A 259 -7.02 4.58 5.32
C VAL A 259 -6.50 5.46 6.45
N ALA A 260 -7.17 6.59 6.73
CA ALA A 260 -6.77 7.48 7.81
C ALA A 260 -6.90 6.82 9.19
N ALA A 261 -8.02 6.15 9.46
CA ALA A 261 -8.26 5.44 10.72
C ALA A 261 -7.23 4.33 10.97
N GLY A 262 -6.97 3.49 9.95
CA GLY A 262 -5.99 2.41 10.06
C GLY A 262 -4.57 2.93 10.29
N ARG A 263 -4.19 4.05 9.63
CA ARG A 263 -2.89 4.67 9.86
C ARG A 263 -2.74 5.20 11.29
N LEU A 264 -3.73 5.90 11.79
CA LEU A 264 -3.74 6.39 13.18
C LEU A 264 -3.68 5.24 14.19
N ALA A 265 -4.39 4.13 13.93
CA ALA A 265 -4.35 2.94 14.76
C ALA A 265 -2.95 2.29 14.78
N TRP A 266 -2.28 2.22 13.62
CA TRP A 266 -0.90 1.76 13.50
C TRP A 266 0.07 2.63 14.30
N GLU A 267 0.01 3.94 14.13
CA GLU A 267 0.88 4.91 14.82
C GLU A 267 0.66 4.92 16.35
N SER A 268 -0.59 4.73 16.78
CA SER A 268 -0.93 4.65 18.20
C SER A 268 -0.44 3.37 18.88
N GLY A 269 -0.19 2.34 18.10
CA GLY A 269 0.16 1.02 18.61
C GLY A 269 -1.05 0.26 19.19
N ARG A 270 -1.18 -0.99 18.80
CA ARG A 270 -2.27 -1.84 19.28
C ARG A 270 -1.98 -2.36 20.70
N MET A 271 -2.97 -2.38 21.57
CA MET A 271 -2.86 -3.09 22.86
C MET A 271 -2.60 -4.59 22.64
N PRO A 272 -1.80 -5.24 23.49
CA PRO A 272 -1.56 -6.69 23.42
C PRO A 272 -2.88 -7.49 23.46
N LYS A 273 -3.03 -8.48 22.59
CA LYS A 273 -4.13 -9.43 22.69
C LYS A 273 -3.96 -10.29 23.94
N LYS A 274 -5.04 -10.49 24.69
CA LYS A 274 -5.08 -11.35 25.88
C LYS A 274 -6.07 -12.47 25.64
N LEU A 275 -5.74 -13.69 26.10
CA LEU A 275 -6.63 -14.83 26.01
C LEU A 275 -7.82 -14.69 26.97
N TYR A 276 -7.56 -14.16 28.17
CA TYR A 276 -8.57 -14.01 29.22
C TYR A 276 -8.99 -12.55 29.39
N ALA A 277 -10.19 -12.37 29.92
CA ALA A 277 -10.73 -11.06 30.22
C ALA A 277 -9.85 -10.32 31.26
N SER A 278 -9.83 -9.00 31.13
CA SER A 278 -9.23 -8.09 32.09
C SER A 278 -10.25 -7.00 32.39
N ALA A 279 -10.59 -6.78 33.66
CA ALA A 279 -11.54 -5.76 34.04
C ALA A 279 -11.08 -4.38 33.53
N SER A 280 -11.97 -3.62 32.92
CA SER A 280 -11.68 -2.26 32.43
C SER A 280 -11.75 -1.22 33.55
N SER A 281 -12.51 -1.51 34.61
CA SER A 281 -12.62 -0.64 35.77
C SER A 281 -11.75 -1.18 36.95
N PRO A 282 -11.09 -0.31 37.70
CA PRO A 282 -10.37 -0.73 38.93
C PRO A 282 -11.34 -1.42 39.89
N LEU A 283 -10.91 -2.55 40.45
CA LEU A 283 -11.69 -3.26 41.48
C LEU A 283 -11.48 -2.65 42.89
N THR A 284 -10.52 -1.76 43.06
CA THR A 284 -10.24 -1.04 44.30
C THR A 284 -11.05 0.26 44.34
N GLY A 285 -11.69 0.52 45.50
CA GLY A 285 -12.48 1.74 45.70
C GLY A 285 -13.96 1.62 45.34
N VAL A 286 -14.48 0.39 45.17
CA VAL A 286 -15.91 0.17 44.97
C VAL A 286 -16.64 0.42 46.29
N VAL A 287 -17.62 1.35 46.32
CA VAL A 287 -18.46 1.62 47.49
C VAL A 287 -19.23 0.33 47.82
N GLY A 288 -18.99 -0.20 49.05
CA GLY A 288 -19.64 -1.41 49.55
C GLY A 288 -18.81 -2.70 49.60
N SER A 289 -17.54 -2.69 49.22
CA SER A 289 -16.62 -3.79 49.54
C SER A 289 -15.95 -3.55 50.90
N SER A 290 -16.56 -4.06 51.95
CA SER A 290 -15.95 -4.22 53.29
C SER A 290 -15.07 -5.46 53.29
#